data_587381d0fb01206dd687b16170318d3e
#
_entry.id   587381d0fb01206dd687b16170318d3e
#
_cell.length_a   1.000
_cell.length_b   1.000
_cell.length_c   1.000
_cell.angle_alpha   90.00
_cell.angle_beta   90.00
_cell.angle_gamma   90.00
#
_symmetry.space_group_name_H-M   'P 1'
#
loop_
_entity.id
_entity.type
_entity.pdbx_description
1 polymer ?
#
loop_
_entity_poly.entity_id
_entity_poly.type
_entity_poly.pdbx_seq_one_letter_code
_entity_poly.pdbx_strand_id
1 'polypeptide(L)'
;MPDLNRRTLLQAAGLGVAAAALPALPARAALPAAAASDPRRFDLSAPGTPLFLTKPLHNKTVLQSIAFDNVNGHVYTVQLMAGGQQLLGEAAPVSGANRDKAGDLCLTQLDLDGTERGHMFLKGFGHGVQIGAEPVGESAFLWTETDAIADDGLHGWGSRLARFRFQNGAILTPDSPEVRRLRPVPGADRTTCGIDPVQNRLVMRHRIAGTFRYALYDLDDLRANRFAPIVEVDQPSLTYSFQGYAASGDYLYLLEGSSYGSAGSTAPVGNTHITCVEWATGSVVARQLVTDGSDLPFREPEGMAIQVPDAADPSRVRLAFGFATTTSPTDTAKLASVYYKDVLI
;
A
#
# COMPACT_ATOMS: atom_id res chain seq x y z
N MET A 1 -69.35 -39.95 32.62
CA MET A 1 -69.14 -40.51 33.96
C MET A 1 -68.14 -41.63 33.90
N PRO A 2 -67.20 -41.80 34.83
CA PRO A 2 -66.47 -40.82 35.64
C PRO A 2 -64.97 -40.82 35.36
N ASP A 3 -64.34 -39.76 35.72
CA ASP A 3 -63.22 -39.56 36.64
C ASP A 3 -62.11 -40.61 36.76
N LEU A 4 -60.84 -40.18 36.62
CA LEU A 4 -59.90 -40.18 37.74
C LEU A 4 -58.50 -39.65 37.31
N ASN A 5 -58.18 -38.64 38.04
CA ASN A 5 -56.92 -38.01 38.29
C ASN A 5 -55.74 -39.01 38.58
N ARG A 6 -54.56 -38.86 38.02
CA ARG A 6 -53.29 -39.20 38.70
C ARG A 6 -52.13 -38.30 38.23
N ARG A 7 -51.70 -37.45 39.11
CA ARG A 7 -50.41 -36.78 39.09
C ARG A 7 -49.29 -37.80 39.16
N THR A 8 -48.31 -37.70 38.26
CA THR A 8 -47.01 -38.38 38.46
C THR A 8 -45.92 -37.30 38.30
N LEU A 9 -45.21 -37.05 39.42
CA LEU A 9 -43.98 -36.28 39.47
C LEU A 9 -42.91 -36.97 38.62
N LEU A 10 -42.32 -36.27 37.68
CA LEU A 10 -41.05 -36.63 37.07
C LEU A 10 -40.00 -35.64 37.56
N GLN A 11 -39.08 -36.12 38.38
CA GLN A 11 -37.84 -35.46 38.76
C GLN A 11 -36.95 -35.34 37.51
N ALA A 12 -36.67 -34.10 37.05
CA ALA A 12 -35.67 -33.83 36.03
C ALA A 12 -34.30 -33.67 36.74
N ALA A 13 -33.42 -34.62 36.51
CA ALA A 13 -32.02 -34.48 36.85
C ALA A 13 -31.37 -33.46 35.94
N GLY A 14 -30.95 -32.32 36.51
CA GLY A 14 -30.19 -31.30 35.79
C GLY A 14 -28.76 -31.78 35.54
N LEU A 15 -28.43 -32.02 34.29
CA LEU A 15 -27.03 -32.13 33.84
C LEU A 15 -26.50 -30.70 33.65
N GLY A 16 -25.72 -30.22 34.61
CA GLY A 16 -24.96 -29.00 34.48
C GLY A 16 -23.85 -29.13 33.40
N VAL A 17 -24.05 -28.48 32.30
CA VAL A 17 -22.98 -28.28 31.31
C VAL A 17 -22.06 -27.19 31.86
N ALA A 18 -20.89 -27.58 32.33
CA ALA A 18 -19.83 -26.63 32.66
C ALA A 18 -19.32 -26.00 31.33
N ALA A 19 -19.68 -24.78 31.07
CA ALA A 19 -19.08 -23.98 30.00
C ALA A 19 -17.63 -23.69 30.41
N ALA A 20 -16.68 -24.36 29.78
CA ALA A 20 -15.27 -24.01 29.88
C ALA A 20 -15.09 -22.63 29.24
N ALA A 21 -14.77 -21.62 30.03
CA ALA A 21 -14.37 -20.31 29.55
C ALA A 21 -13.04 -20.47 28.80
N LEU A 22 -13.06 -20.29 27.48
CA LEU A 22 -11.83 -20.15 26.68
C LEU A 22 -11.10 -18.90 27.18
N PRO A 23 -9.77 -18.95 27.38
CA PRO A 23 -8.99 -17.78 27.73
C PRO A 23 -9.16 -16.73 26.61
N ALA A 24 -9.58 -15.52 26.96
CA ALA A 24 -9.61 -14.40 26.04
C ALA A 24 -8.17 -14.15 25.57
N LEU A 25 -7.93 -14.28 24.26
CA LEU A 25 -6.68 -13.85 23.64
C LEU A 25 -6.49 -12.35 23.93
N PRO A 26 -5.29 -11.91 24.29
CA PRO A 26 -5.04 -10.50 24.53
C PRO A 26 -5.41 -9.72 23.25
N ALA A 27 -6.31 -8.77 23.39
CA ALA A 27 -6.65 -7.83 22.30
C ALA A 27 -5.35 -7.12 21.90
N ARG A 28 -4.88 -7.36 20.69
CA ARG A 28 -3.75 -6.64 20.12
C ARG A 28 -4.13 -5.16 20.05
N ALA A 29 -3.28 -4.29 20.57
CA ALA A 29 -3.55 -2.86 20.62
C ALA A 29 -3.82 -2.34 19.21
N ALA A 30 -5.02 -1.82 18.98
CA ALA A 30 -5.30 -0.99 17.82
C ALA A 30 -4.46 0.29 17.94
N LEU A 31 -3.98 0.82 16.81
CA LEU A 31 -3.39 2.15 16.81
C LEU A 31 -4.41 3.14 17.39
N PRO A 32 -3.99 4.10 18.23
CA PRO A 32 -4.91 5.05 18.86
C PRO A 32 -5.67 5.87 17.82
N ALA A 33 -6.89 6.28 18.14
CA ALA A 33 -7.71 7.14 17.30
C ALA A 33 -6.96 8.43 16.91
N ALA A 34 -7.26 8.93 15.70
CA ALA A 34 -6.63 10.07 15.02
C ALA A 34 -5.93 11.05 15.96
N ALA A 35 -4.60 11.05 15.93
CA ALA A 35 -3.81 12.03 16.66
C ALA A 35 -4.06 13.44 16.12
N ALA A 36 -3.92 14.45 16.97
CA ALA A 36 -3.87 15.84 16.53
C ALA A 36 -2.78 16.03 15.46
N SER A 37 -2.95 17.06 14.58
CA SER A 37 -1.95 17.47 13.59
C SER A 37 -0.52 17.38 14.16
N ASP A 38 0.38 16.72 13.45
CA ASP A 38 1.81 16.69 13.80
C ASP A 38 2.56 17.63 12.86
N PRO A 39 3.01 18.79 13.33
CA PRO A 39 3.70 19.77 12.50
C PRO A 39 5.15 19.38 12.19
N ARG A 40 5.66 18.27 12.78
CA ARG A 40 7.00 17.80 12.49
C ARG A 40 7.06 17.16 11.11
N ARG A 41 8.14 17.44 10.40
CA ARG A 41 8.42 16.83 9.10
C ARG A 41 9.70 16.00 9.14
N PHE A 42 9.82 15.04 8.23
CA PHE A 42 11.08 14.30 8.10
C PHE A 42 12.20 15.22 7.60
N ASP A 43 13.37 15.13 8.24
CA ASP A 43 14.61 15.70 7.71
C ASP A 43 15.07 14.85 6.51
N LEU A 44 14.77 15.36 5.32
CA LEU A 44 15.11 14.67 4.08
C LEU A 44 16.63 14.62 3.82
N SER A 45 17.42 15.47 4.48
CA SER A 45 18.88 15.50 4.38
C SER A 45 19.57 14.46 5.27
N ALA A 46 18.88 13.96 6.30
CA ALA A 46 19.38 12.89 7.15
C ALA A 46 19.63 11.61 6.31
N PRO A 47 20.70 10.86 6.60
CA PRO A 47 20.95 9.60 5.89
C PRO A 47 19.83 8.60 6.15
N GLY A 48 19.48 7.82 5.12
CA GLY A 48 18.52 6.74 5.25
C GLY A 48 19.17 5.47 5.82
N THR A 49 18.37 4.68 6.52
CA THR A 49 18.75 3.38 7.06
C THR A 49 18.10 2.26 6.23
N PRO A 50 18.81 1.20 5.83
CA PRO A 50 18.20 0.08 5.16
C PRO A 50 17.26 -0.68 6.11
N LEU A 51 16.04 -0.98 5.64
CA LEU A 51 15.14 -1.91 6.31
C LEU A 51 15.47 -3.35 5.89
N PHE A 52 15.52 -3.57 4.58
CA PHE A 52 16.04 -4.80 3.98
C PHE A 52 16.60 -4.49 2.57
N LEU A 53 17.54 -5.31 2.11
CA LEU A 53 18.23 -5.13 0.84
C LEU A 53 18.12 -6.37 -0.04
N THR A 54 17.99 -6.16 -1.35
CA THR A 54 18.10 -7.18 -2.40
C THR A 54 17.25 -8.42 -2.17
N LYS A 55 16.00 -8.21 -1.72
CA LYS A 55 15.07 -9.31 -1.46
C LYS A 55 14.27 -9.68 -2.70
N PRO A 56 14.11 -10.98 -2.98
CA PRO A 56 13.22 -11.41 -4.05
C PRO A 56 11.77 -11.13 -3.68
N LEU A 57 10.98 -10.75 -4.68
CA LEU A 57 9.53 -10.70 -4.61
C LEU A 57 8.96 -11.86 -5.39
N HIS A 58 7.65 -12.11 -5.26
CA HIS A 58 7.02 -13.25 -5.95
C HIS A 58 7.24 -13.20 -7.47
N ASN A 59 7.11 -12.03 -8.08
CA ASN A 59 7.50 -11.83 -9.48
C ASN A 59 8.91 -11.21 -9.58
N LYS A 60 9.54 -11.37 -10.75
CA LYS A 60 10.87 -10.79 -11.05
C LYS A 60 10.78 -9.47 -11.82
N THR A 61 9.64 -8.82 -11.76
CA THR A 61 9.36 -7.50 -12.34
C THR A 61 9.74 -6.39 -11.36
N VAL A 62 9.69 -5.14 -11.83
CA VAL A 62 9.99 -3.96 -11.01
C VAL A 62 9.01 -3.85 -9.84
N LEU A 63 9.51 -3.58 -8.62
CA LEU A 63 8.72 -3.12 -7.50
C LEU A 63 7.99 -1.82 -7.90
N GLN A 64 6.71 -1.69 -7.62
CA GLN A 64 5.94 -0.46 -7.91
C GLN A 64 5.56 0.31 -6.64
N SER A 65 5.23 -0.40 -5.57
CA SER A 65 4.83 0.24 -4.31
C SER A 65 5.00 -0.65 -3.10
N ILE A 66 4.97 -0.01 -1.92
CA ILE A 66 5.10 -0.64 -0.61
C ILE A 66 4.03 -0.12 0.34
N ALA A 67 3.61 -0.95 1.31
CA ALA A 67 2.79 -0.55 2.44
C ALA A 67 3.13 -1.40 3.67
N PHE A 68 2.86 -0.88 4.86
CA PHE A 68 3.11 -1.58 6.12
C PHE A 68 1.81 -1.90 6.86
N ASP A 69 1.63 -3.15 7.23
CA ASP A 69 0.75 -3.53 8.33
C ASP A 69 1.53 -3.34 9.63
N ASN A 70 1.40 -2.16 10.20
CA ASN A 70 2.15 -1.75 11.38
C ASN A 70 1.72 -2.48 12.67
N VAL A 71 0.60 -3.21 12.65
CA VAL A 71 0.10 -3.98 13.79
C VAL A 71 0.60 -5.41 13.75
N ASN A 72 0.56 -6.05 12.57
CA ASN A 72 0.92 -7.45 12.41
C ASN A 72 2.38 -7.64 11.96
N GLY A 73 3.10 -6.55 11.65
CA GLY A 73 4.51 -6.59 11.29
C GLY A 73 4.77 -7.15 9.89
N HIS A 74 3.92 -6.80 8.93
CA HIS A 74 4.08 -7.22 7.53
C HIS A 74 4.33 -6.04 6.59
N VAL A 75 5.06 -6.33 5.51
CA VAL A 75 5.23 -5.43 4.37
C VAL A 75 4.46 -6.01 3.19
N TYR A 76 3.68 -5.18 2.52
CA TYR A 76 3.03 -5.52 1.26
C TYR A 76 3.73 -4.76 0.14
N THR A 77 4.03 -5.48 -0.94
CA THR A 77 4.64 -4.90 -2.14
C THR A 77 3.78 -5.22 -3.35
N VAL A 78 3.76 -4.32 -4.33
CA VAL A 78 3.06 -4.53 -5.60
C VAL A 78 4.06 -4.46 -6.74
N GLN A 79 3.83 -5.30 -7.74
CA GLN A 79 4.57 -5.36 -9.00
C GLN A 79 3.58 -5.48 -10.15
N LEU A 80 3.92 -4.98 -11.33
CA LEU A 80 3.25 -5.44 -12.55
C LEU A 80 3.47 -6.94 -12.69
N MET A 81 2.42 -7.67 -13.03
CA MET A 81 2.48 -9.12 -13.12
C MET A 81 3.42 -9.56 -14.24
N ALA A 82 4.31 -10.51 -13.96
CA ALA A 82 5.22 -11.05 -14.96
C ALA A 82 4.48 -11.75 -16.10
N GLY A 83 5.00 -11.60 -17.32
CA GLY A 83 4.53 -12.33 -18.47
C GLY A 83 4.92 -13.81 -18.45
N GLY A 84 4.24 -14.59 -19.33
CA GLY A 84 4.47 -16.03 -19.47
C GLY A 84 3.78 -16.89 -18.42
N GLN A 85 3.08 -16.31 -17.46
CA GLN A 85 2.27 -17.00 -16.47
C GLN A 85 0.84 -17.23 -17.01
N GLN A 86 0.27 -18.38 -16.67
CA GLN A 86 -1.13 -18.70 -16.90
C GLN A 86 -1.83 -18.86 -15.56
N LEU A 87 -2.73 -17.95 -15.22
CA LEU A 87 -3.56 -18.05 -14.02
C LEU A 87 -4.76 -18.96 -14.22
N LEU A 88 -5.34 -19.42 -13.12
CA LEU A 88 -6.58 -20.18 -13.16
C LEU A 88 -7.68 -19.41 -13.92
N GLY A 89 -8.33 -20.08 -14.87
CA GLY A 89 -9.38 -19.50 -15.72
C GLY A 89 -8.87 -18.80 -16.99
N GLU A 90 -7.56 -18.75 -17.23
CA GLU A 90 -7.00 -18.25 -18.48
C GLU A 90 -6.80 -19.38 -19.51
N ALA A 91 -7.09 -19.09 -20.77
CA ALA A 91 -6.97 -20.08 -21.85
C ALA A 91 -5.51 -20.42 -22.20
N ALA A 92 -4.58 -19.48 -21.98
CA ALA A 92 -3.15 -19.60 -22.29
C ALA A 92 -2.33 -18.64 -21.43
N PRO A 93 -0.98 -18.84 -21.37
CA PRO A 93 -0.08 -17.85 -20.76
C PRO A 93 -0.22 -16.46 -21.39
N VAL A 94 -0.25 -15.43 -20.56
CA VAL A 94 -0.43 -14.03 -20.97
C VAL A 94 0.94 -13.32 -21.02
N SER A 95 1.19 -12.53 -22.06
CA SER A 95 2.45 -11.76 -22.18
C SER A 95 2.52 -10.63 -21.16
N GLY A 96 3.74 -10.18 -20.80
CA GLY A 96 3.94 -9.04 -19.88
C GLY A 96 3.27 -7.75 -20.39
N ALA A 97 3.37 -7.46 -21.68
CA ALA A 97 2.72 -6.29 -22.27
C ALA A 97 1.17 -6.36 -22.14
N ASN A 98 0.58 -7.54 -22.30
CA ASN A 98 -0.86 -7.70 -22.11
C ASN A 98 -1.25 -7.62 -20.63
N ARG A 99 -0.40 -8.09 -19.69
CA ARG A 99 -0.60 -7.90 -18.25
C ARG A 99 -0.60 -6.43 -17.87
N ASP A 100 0.41 -5.68 -18.34
CA ASP A 100 0.54 -4.25 -18.11
C ASP A 100 -0.67 -3.49 -18.69
N LYS A 101 -1.02 -3.75 -19.95
CA LYS A 101 -2.20 -3.15 -20.59
C LYS A 101 -3.50 -3.48 -19.87
N ALA A 102 -3.64 -4.68 -19.35
CA ALA A 102 -4.83 -5.09 -18.58
C ALA A 102 -4.83 -4.50 -17.16
N GLY A 103 -3.71 -4.04 -16.64
CA GLY A 103 -3.56 -3.60 -15.25
C GLY A 103 -3.52 -4.76 -14.28
N ASP A 104 -2.83 -5.86 -14.66
CA ASP A 104 -2.67 -7.04 -13.82
C ASP A 104 -1.47 -6.88 -12.88
N LEU A 105 -1.71 -7.05 -11.58
CA LEU A 105 -0.72 -6.85 -10.53
C LEU A 105 -0.43 -8.15 -9.77
N CYS A 106 0.80 -8.27 -9.29
CA CYS A 106 1.21 -9.25 -8.30
C CYS A 106 1.49 -8.54 -6.98
N LEU A 107 0.81 -8.96 -5.93
CA LEU A 107 0.97 -8.46 -4.58
C LEU A 107 1.67 -9.51 -3.74
N THR A 108 2.78 -9.14 -3.09
CA THR A 108 3.58 -10.00 -2.22
C THR A 108 3.51 -9.52 -0.78
N GLN A 109 3.23 -10.41 0.15
CA GLN A 109 3.36 -10.18 1.59
C GLN A 109 4.74 -10.65 2.07
N LEU A 110 5.44 -9.78 2.79
CA LEU A 110 6.75 -10.05 3.35
C LEU A 110 6.72 -9.83 4.88
N ASP A 111 7.68 -10.45 5.59
CA ASP A 111 8.07 -10.00 6.93
C ASP A 111 8.86 -8.69 6.84
N LEU A 112 9.14 -8.07 7.98
CA LEU A 112 9.94 -6.84 8.05
C LEU A 112 11.40 -7.03 7.61
N ASP A 113 11.90 -8.26 7.56
CA ASP A 113 13.23 -8.59 7.04
C ASP A 113 13.24 -8.86 5.51
N GLY A 114 12.08 -8.75 4.87
CA GLY A 114 11.90 -8.99 3.43
C GLY A 114 11.72 -10.46 3.05
N THR A 115 11.44 -11.36 3.99
CA THR A 115 11.12 -12.77 3.70
C THR A 115 9.69 -12.90 3.20
N GLU A 116 9.46 -13.52 2.03
CA GLU A 116 8.13 -13.76 1.47
C GLU A 116 7.30 -14.70 2.37
N ARG A 117 6.05 -14.30 2.65
CA ARG A 117 5.04 -15.05 3.39
C ARG A 117 3.89 -15.52 2.53
N GLY A 118 3.63 -14.85 1.45
CA GLY A 118 2.57 -15.19 0.54
C GLY A 118 2.40 -14.16 -0.56
N HIS A 119 1.51 -14.45 -1.49
CA HIS A 119 1.22 -13.56 -2.60
C HIS A 119 -0.23 -13.71 -3.06
N MET A 120 -0.71 -12.75 -3.84
CA MET A 120 -1.99 -12.83 -4.56
C MET A 120 -1.91 -12.04 -5.86
N PHE A 121 -2.85 -12.32 -6.75
CA PHE A 121 -2.94 -11.64 -8.04
C PHE A 121 -4.20 -10.77 -8.12
N LEU A 122 -4.05 -9.59 -8.71
CA LEU A 122 -5.11 -8.61 -8.91
C LEU A 122 -5.21 -8.35 -10.41
N LYS A 123 -6.29 -8.81 -11.06
CA LYS A 123 -6.48 -8.67 -12.50
C LYS A 123 -7.35 -7.47 -12.82
N GLY A 124 -6.88 -6.57 -13.67
CA GLY A 124 -7.65 -5.40 -14.09
C GLY A 124 -7.68 -4.28 -13.04
N PHE A 125 -6.70 -4.23 -12.17
CA PHE A 125 -6.66 -3.23 -11.09
C PHE A 125 -6.00 -1.92 -11.53
N GLY A 126 -4.80 -1.95 -12.10
CA GLY A 126 -4.11 -0.75 -12.54
C GLY A 126 -2.61 -0.92 -12.69
N HIS A 127 -1.84 0.16 -12.43
CA HIS A 127 -0.37 0.15 -12.54
C HIS A 127 0.34 -0.17 -11.22
N GLY A 128 -0.35 0.02 -10.10
CA GLY A 128 0.17 -0.35 -8.78
C GLY A 128 1.15 0.63 -8.15
N VAL A 129 1.21 1.87 -8.61
CA VAL A 129 2.21 2.88 -8.18
C VAL A 129 2.10 3.22 -6.69
N GLN A 130 0.95 2.98 -6.06
CA GLN A 130 0.77 3.21 -4.64
C GLN A 130 -0.28 2.26 -4.06
N ILE A 131 -0.01 1.77 -2.83
CA ILE A 131 -0.96 0.99 -2.03
C ILE A 131 -0.97 1.47 -0.58
N GLY A 132 -2.05 1.14 0.14
CA GLY A 132 -2.17 1.32 1.58
C GLY A 132 -2.53 0.00 2.26
N ALA A 133 -2.09 -0.18 3.50
CA ALA A 133 -2.47 -1.32 4.34
C ALA A 133 -3.21 -0.82 5.59
N GLU A 134 -4.39 -1.36 5.82
CA GLU A 134 -5.26 -1.09 6.96
C GLU A 134 -5.32 -2.35 7.83
N PRO A 135 -4.64 -2.38 8.99
CA PRO A 135 -4.68 -3.52 9.91
C PRO A 135 -6.09 -3.75 10.46
N VAL A 136 -6.59 -4.99 10.38
CA VAL A 136 -7.87 -5.39 10.99
C VAL A 136 -7.72 -6.79 11.60
N GLY A 137 -7.59 -6.84 12.91
CA GLY A 137 -7.28 -8.08 13.63
C GLY A 137 -5.91 -8.61 13.23
N GLU A 138 -5.81 -9.88 12.89
CA GLU A 138 -4.58 -10.57 12.49
C GLU A 138 -4.29 -10.48 10.97
N SER A 139 -4.99 -9.60 10.25
CA SER A 139 -4.89 -9.45 8.80
C SER A 139 -4.96 -7.99 8.42
N ALA A 140 -4.71 -7.66 7.15
CA ALA A 140 -4.88 -6.34 6.61
C ALA A 140 -5.96 -6.30 5.52
N PHE A 141 -6.70 -5.19 5.47
CA PHE A 141 -7.32 -4.74 4.25
C PHE A 141 -6.33 -3.88 3.46
N LEU A 142 -6.24 -4.16 2.18
CA LEU A 142 -5.40 -3.40 1.27
C LEU A 142 -6.24 -2.43 0.48
N TRP A 143 -5.66 -1.27 0.24
CA TRP A 143 -6.25 -0.20 -0.53
C TRP A 143 -5.36 0.09 -1.74
N THR A 144 -5.92 0.08 -2.93
CA THR A 144 -5.20 0.41 -4.16
C THR A 144 -6.18 0.89 -5.23
N GLU A 145 -5.70 1.08 -6.43
CA GLU A 145 -6.52 1.38 -7.61
C GLU A 145 -7.25 0.14 -8.12
N THR A 146 -8.31 0.35 -8.92
CA THR A 146 -9.05 -0.69 -9.64
C THR A 146 -9.77 -0.14 -10.87
N ASP A 147 -10.42 -1.02 -11.65
CA ASP A 147 -11.08 -0.68 -12.90
C ASP A 147 -10.09 -0.05 -13.91
N ALA A 148 -9.06 -0.80 -14.25
CA ALA A 148 -7.97 -0.36 -15.12
C ALA A 148 -8.44 0.02 -16.52
N ILE A 149 -7.93 1.13 -17.03
CA ILE A 149 -8.16 1.63 -18.40
C ILE A 149 -6.79 1.95 -19.02
N ALA A 150 -6.51 1.38 -20.19
CA ALA A 150 -5.31 1.69 -20.96
C ALA A 150 -5.61 2.80 -21.97
N ASP A 151 -5.64 4.05 -21.51
CA ASP A 151 -5.92 5.24 -22.32
C ASP A 151 -4.80 5.56 -23.34
N ASP A 152 -3.57 5.14 -23.02
CA ASP A 152 -2.40 5.23 -23.92
C ASP A 152 -2.24 3.98 -24.81
N GLY A 153 -3.08 2.97 -24.63
CA GLY A 153 -3.00 1.69 -25.34
C GLY A 153 -1.92 0.75 -24.86
N LEU A 154 -1.11 1.15 -23.85
CA LEU A 154 0.06 0.43 -23.34
C LEU A 154 -0.10 0.02 -21.88
N HIS A 155 -0.48 0.96 -21.01
CA HIS A 155 -0.49 0.79 -19.56
C HIS A 155 -1.90 0.89 -19.01
N GLY A 156 -2.31 -0.10 -18.20
CA GLY A 156 -3.56 -0.08 -17.45
C GLY A 156 -3.44 0.84 -16.22
N TRP A 157 -4.31 1.84 -16.11
CA TRP A 157 -4.36 2.75 -14.98
C TRP A 157 -5.72 2.67 -14.31
N GLY A 158 -5.76 2.55 -13.00
CA GLY A 158 -7.01 2.50 -12.25
C GLY A 158 -7.82 3.79 -12.33
N SER A 159 -9.13 3.66 -12.36
CA SER A 159 -10.09 4.78 -12.37
C SER A 159 -10.93 4.88 -11.11
N ARG A 160 -10.76 3.95 -10.18
CA ARG A 160 -11.43 3.87 -8.87
C ARG A 160 -10.46 3.36 -7.82
N LEU A 161 -10.86 3.45 -6.55
CA LEU A 161 -10.19 2.78 -5.45
C LEU A 161 -10.84 1.42 -5.15
N ALA A 162 -10.02 0.47 -4.72
CA ALA A 162 -10.42 -0.83 -4.21
C ALA A 162 -9.99 -0.98 -2.75
N ARG A 163 -10.83 -1.66 -1.96
CA ARG A 163 -10.51 -2.17 -0.63
C ARG A 163 -10.84 -3.65 -0.57
N PHE A 164 -9.89 -4.48 -0.23
CA PHE A 164 -10.03 -5.94 -0.16
C PHE A 164 -9.07 -6.51 0.89
N ARG A 165 -9.36 -7.72 1.38
CA ARG A 165 -8.49 -8.43 2.34
C ARG A 165 -7.39 -9.17 1.61
N PHE A 166 -6.16 -9.14 2.16
CA PHE A 166 -5.09 -10.02 1.69
C PHE A 166 -5.48 -11.49 1.94
N GLN A 167 -5.34 -12.32 0.91
CA GLN A 167 -5.57 -13.77 0.96
C GLN A 167 -4.50 -14.46 0.11
N ASN A 168 -3.62 -15.22 0.77
CA ASN A 168 -2.54 -15.92 0.07
C ASN A 168 -3.07 -16.86 -1.01
N GLY A 169 -2.51 -16.76 -2.23
CA GLY A 169 -2.90 -17.55 -3.40
C GLY A 169 -4.18 -17.09 -4.11
N ALA A 170 -4.88 -16.06 -3.63
CA ALA A 170 -6.10 -15.59 -4.27
C ALA A 170 -5.82 -14.85 -5.59
N ILE A 171 -6.80 -14.90 -6.49
CA ILE A 171 -6.87 -14.12 -7.72
C ILE A 171 -8.15 -13.28 -7.63
N LEU A 172 -8.03 -11.97 -7.59
CA LEU A 172 -9.17 -11.05 -7.55
C LEU A 172 -9.29 -10.29 -8.87
N THR A 173 -10.53 -9.97 -9.21
CA THR A 173 -10.90 -9.04 -10.29
C THR A 173 -11.73 -7.90 -9.69
N PRO A 174 -11.97 -6.78 -10.40
CA PRO A 174 -12.85 -5.71 -9.91
C PRO A 174 -14.26 -6.21 -9.51
N ASP A 175 -14.74 -7.29 -10.13
CA ASP A 175 -16.07 -7.84 -9.88
C ASP A 175 -16.09 -8.96 -8.82
N SER A 176 -14.93 -9.31 -8.23
CA SER A 176 -14.87 -10.25 -7.11
C SER A 176 -15.67 -9.71 -5.91
N PRO A 177 -16.51 -10.55 -5.24
CA PRO A 177 -17.37 -10.09 -4.14
C PRO A 177 -16.59 -9.57 -2.93
N GLU A 178 -15.31 -9.92 -2.79
CA GLU A 178 -14.39 -9.45 -1.76
C GLU A 178 -13.87 -8.02 -2.02
N VAL A 179 -14.02 -7.53 -3.25
CA VAL A 179 -13.50 -6.22 -3.66
C VAL A 179 -14.58 -5.14 -3.50
N ARG A 180 -14.37 -4.27 -2.54
CA ARG A 180 -15.18 -3.06 -2.42
C ARG A 180 -14.58 -1.95 -3.26
N ARG A 181 -15.34 -1.47 -4.26
CA ARG A 181 -14.95 -0.38 -5.15
C ARG A 181 -15.52 0.95 -4.67
N LEU A 182 -14.69 2.01 -4.68
CA LEU A 182 -15.08 3.36 -4.29
C LEU A 182 -14.71 4.34 -5.39
N ARG A 183 -15.50 5.40 -5.54
CA ARG A 183 -15.24 6.47 -6.52
C ARG A 183 -15.35 7.84 -5.84
N PRO A 184 -14.35 8.23 -5.03
CA PRO A 184 -14.42 9.49 -4.28
C PRO A 184 -14.53 10.71 -5.20
N VAL A 185 -13.85 10.67 -6.36
CA VAL A 185 -13.83 11.77 -7.33
C VAL A 185 -14.42 11.28 -8.66
N PRO A 186 -15.66 11.66 -9.00
CA PRO A 186 -16.27 11.32 -10.29
C PRO A 186 -15.48 11.90 -11.48
N GLY A 187 -15.23 11.07 -12.49
CA GLY A 187 -14.48 11.48 -13.69
C GLY A 187 -12.96 11.44 -13.54
N ALA A 188 -12.44 11.13 -12.35
CA ALA A 188 -11.02 10.92 -12.15
C ALA A 188 -10.53 9.65 -12.84
N ASP A 189 -9.30 9.68 -13.29
CA ASP A 189 -8.52 8.54 -13.75
C ASP A 189 -7.14 8.52 -13.06
N ARG A 190 -6.33 7.46 -13.34
CA ARG A 190 -4.99 7.26 -12.76
C ARG A 190 -5.00 7.43 -11.24
N THR A 191 -6.01 6.83 -10.62
CA THR A 191 -6.22 6.90 -9.17
C THR A 191 -5.31 5.93 -8.45
N THR A 192 -4.61 6.39 -7.42
CA THR A 192 -3.83 5.55 -6.51
C THR A 192 -4.06 6.01 -5.07
N CYS A 193 -3.75 5.19 -4.07
CA CYS A 193 -3.91 5.62 -2.68
C CYS A 193 -2.90 5.00 -1.73
N GLY A 194 -2.53 5.77 -0.70
CA GLY A 194 -1.72 5.34 0.44
C GLY A 194 -2.41 5.69 1.75
N ILE A 195 -1.91 5.16 2.86
CA ILE A 195 -2.46 5.41 4.20
C ILE A 195 -1.42 6.10 5.08
N ASP A 196 -1.85 7.16 5.77
CA ASP A 196 -1.22 7.67 6.98
C ASP A 196 -1.75 6.86 8.16
N PRO A 197 -0.96 5.93 8.71
CA PRO A 197 -1.43 5.02 9.76
C PRO A 197 -1.58 5.70 11.12
N VAL A 198 -0.92 6.85 11.33
CA VAL A 198 -0.93 7.56 12.61
C VAL A 198 -2.21 8.37 12.76
N GLN A 199 -2.63 9.04 11.68
CA GLN A 199 -3.79 9.91 11.70
C GLN A 199 -5.05 9.25 11.12
N ASN A 200 -5.01 7.96 10.80
CA ASN A 200 -6.12 7.20 10.20
C ASN A 200 -6.67 7.91 8.95
N ARG A 201 -5.78 8.33 8.06
CA ARG A 201 -6.12 9.06 6.84
C ARG A 201 -5.71 8.28 5.59
N LEU A 202 -6.45 8.48 4.51
CA LEU A 202 -6.08 7.99 3.19
C LEU A 202 -5.74 9.17 2.29
N VAL A 203 -4.56 9.12 1.66
CA VAL A 203 -4.19 10.04 0.60
C VAL A 203 -4.45 9.39 -0.74
N MET A 204 -5.23 10.06 -1.59
CA MET A 204 -5.54 9.63 -2.95
C MET A 204 -4.88 10.58 -3.94
N ARG A 205 -4.04 10.02 -4.83
CA ARG A 205 -3.61 10.74 -6.04
C ARG A 205 -4.57 10.41 -7.17
N HIS A 206 -4.98 11.41 -7.93
CA HIS A 206 -5.88 11.24 -9.07
C HIS A 206 -5.62 12.28 -10.14
N ARG A 207 -6.10 12.02 -11.36
CA ARG A 207 -6.00 12.96 -12.48
C ARG A 207 -7.39 13.36 -12.95
N ILE A 208 -7.62 14.66 -13.13
CA ILE A 208 -8.80 15.23 -13.78
C ILE A 208 -8.37 16.22 -14.86
N ALA A 209 -8.89 16.07 -16.06
CA ALA A 209 -8.59 16.95 -17.20
C ALA A 209 -7.08 17.14 -17.41
N GLY A 210 -6.29 16.08 -17.22
CA GLY A 210 -4.84 16.10 -17.38
C GLY A 210 -4.04 16.59 -16.16
N THR A 211 -4.70 17.16 -15.15
CA THR A 211 -4.03 17.67 -13.93
C THR A 211 -4.06 16.64 -12.82
N PHE A 212 -2.89 16.34 -12.25
CA PHE A 212 -2.77 15.50 -11.08
C PHE A 212 -2.97 16.28 -9.79
N ARG A 213 -3.70 15.67 -8.84
CA ARG A 213 -3.99 16.21 -7.51
C ARG A 213 -3.83 15.15 -6.45
N TYR A 214 -3.65 15.61 -5.22
CA TYR A 214 -3.66 14.78 -4.02
C TYR A 214 -4.79 15.24 -3.11
N ALA A 215 -5.67 14.34 -2.73
CA ALA A 215 -6.76 14.58 -1.79
C ALA A 215 -6.56 13.72 -0.54
N LEU A 216 -6.64 14.34 0.63
CA LEU A 216 -6.53 13.67 1.92
C LEU A 216 -7.93 13.45 2.50
N TYR A 217 -8.24 12.23 2.89
CA TYR A 217 -9.54 11.83 3.44
C TYR A 217 -9.37 11.23 4.84
N ASP A 218 -10.38 11.39 5.67
CA ASP A 218 -10.56 10.52 6.82
C ASP A 218 -10.89 9.10 6.34
N LEU A 219 -10.21 8.10 6.89
CA LEU A 219 -10.36 6.71 6.44
C LEU A 219 -11.71 6.11 6.87
N ASP A 220 -12.25 6.52 8.02
CA ASP A 220 -13.57 6.09 8.50
C ASP A 220 -14.69 6.68 7.63
N ASP A 221 -14.52 7.92 7.18
CA ASP A 221 -15.43 8.56 6.24
C ASP A 221 -15.46 7.83 4.90
N LEU A 222 -14.30 7.49 4.35
CA LEU A 222 -14.24 6.67 3.13
C LEU A 222 -14.90 5.31 3.32
N ARG A 223 -14.67 4.65 4.46
CA ARG A 223 -15.34 3.39 4.79
C ARG A 223 -16.86 3.54 4.88
N ALA A 224 -17.34 4.70 5.27
CA ALA A 224 -18.77 5.04 5.34
C ALA A 224 -19.34 5.61 4.03
N ASN A 225 -18.58 5.61 2.90
CA ASN A 225 -18.91 6.25 1.62
C ASN A 225 -19.12 7.78 1.72
N ARG A 226 -18.44 8.44 2.64
CA ARG A 226 -18.37 9.90 2.71
C ARG A 226 -17.09 10.36 2.04
N PHE A 227 -17.22 11.12 0.97
CA PHE A 227 -16.12 11.43 0.05
C PHE A 227 -15.73 12.93 0.07
N ALA A 228 -16.00 13.63 1.16
CA ALA A 228 -15.49 14.99 1.36
C ALA A 228 -14.01 14.92 1.76
N PRO A 229 -13.08 15.49 0.98
CA PRO A 229 -11.67 15.51 1.38
C PRO A 229 -11.47 16.51 2.53
N ILE A 230 -10.51 16.21 3.42
CA ILE A 230 -10.04 17.14 4.46
C ILE A 230 -9.33 18.31 3.77
N VAL A 231 -8.50 18.01 2.79
CA VAL A 231 -7.75 18.98 1.98
C VAL A 231 -7.42 18.36 0.63
N GLU A 232 -7.30 19.20 -0.39
CA GLU A 232 -6.82 18.82 -1.72
C GLU A 232 -5.76 19.82 -2.18
N VAL A 233 -4.68 19.32 -2.78
CA VAL A 233 -3.58 20.12 -3.34
C VAL A 233 -3.23 19.64 -4.74
N ASP A 234 -2.78 20.55 -5.59
CA ASP A 234 -2.25 20.20 -6.91
C ASP A 234 -0.89 19.52 -6.77
N GLN A 235 -0.57 18.60 -7.68
CA GLN A 235 0.77 18.02 -7.75
C GLN A 235 1.75 19.11 -8.18
N PRO A 236 2.82 19.38 -7.40
CA PRO A 236 3.86 20.30 -7.84
C PRO A 236 4.57 19.74 -9.10
N SER A 237 5.22 20.62 -9.83
CA SER A 237 6.05 20.20 -10.97
C SER A 237 7.17 19.28 -10.49
N LEU A 238 7.25 18.10 -11.08
CA LEU A 238 8.33 17.14 -10.87
C LEU A 238 9.37 17.26 -12.00
N THR A 239 10.64 17.06 -11.66
CA THR A 239 11.72 17.10 -12.65
C THR A 239 11.89 15.75 -13.35
N TYR A 240 11.62 14.66 -12.61
CA TYR A 240 11.80 13.29 -13.06
C TYR A 240 10.50 12.50 -12.95
N SER A 241 10.53 11.24 -13.39
CA SER A 241 9.37 10.36 -13.32
C SER A 241 8.85 10.24 -11.88
N PHE A 242 7.55 10.36 -11.72
CA PHE A 242 6.86 10.11 -10.45
C PHE A 242 6.93 8.62 -10.10
N GLN A 243 7.28 8.30 -8.84
CA GLN A 243 7.58 6.94 -8.40
C GLN A 243 6.85 6.53 -7.10
N GLY A 244 6.10 7.42 -6.50
CA GLY A 244 5.34 7.11 -5.28
C GLY A 244 5.16 8.30 -4.36
N TYR A 245 4.40 8.11 -3.28
CA TYR A 245 4.16 9.15 -2.28
C TYR A 245 3.76 8.54 -0.94
N ALA A 246 3.87 9.35 0.12
CA ALA A 246 3.35 9.04 1.45
C ALA A 246 2.83 10.32 2.13
N ALA A 247 1.86 10.18 3.03
CA ALA A 247 1.40 11.27 3.88
C ALA A 247 1.74 10.97 5.35
N SER A 248 2.20 11.98 6.07
CA SER A 248 2.44 11.91 7.51
C SER A 248 2.18 13.28 8.12
N GLY A 249 1.25 13.35 9.06
CA GLY A 249 0.90 14.60 9.71
C GLY A 249 0.44 15.68 8.73
N ASP A 250 1.07 16.83 8.80
CA ASP A 250 0.74 17.99 7.98
C ASP A 250 1.44 18.00 6.63
N TYR A 251 2.09 16.87 6.23
CA TYR A 251 2.94 16.84 5.05
C TYR A 251 2.64 15.66 4.11
N LEU A 252 2.82 15.93 2.83
CA LEU A 252 2.85 14.97 1.73
C LEU A 252 4.28 14.87 1.21
N TYR A 253 4.76 13.65 1.03
CA TYR A 253 6.09 13.34 0.48
C TYR A 253 5.94 12.68 -0.88
N LEU A 254 6.67 13.19 -1.89
CA LEU A 254 6.65 12.70 -3.26
C LEU A 254 8.02 12.14 -3.62
N LEU A 255 8.04 10.94 -4.21
CA LEU A 255 9.24 10.29 -4.73
C LEU A 255 9.28 10.46 -6.24
N GLU A 256 10.42 10.88 -6.77
CA GLU A 256 10.68 11.01 -8.19
C GLU A 256 12.09 10.50 -8.53
N GLY A 257 12.26 10.01 -9.74
CA GLY A 257 13.56 9.53 -10.23
C GLY A 257 13.40 8.48 -11.32
N SER A 258 14.55 7.90 -11.71
CA SER A 258 14.62 6.86 -12.72
C SER A 258 15.79 5.91 -12.42
N SER A 259 15.76 4.72 -13.01
CA SER A 259 16.84 3.75 -12.90
C SER A 259 18.16 4.29 -13.46
N TYR A 260 19.28 3.78 -12.96
CA TYR A 260 20.59 4.11 -13.51
C TYR A 260 20.65 3.79 -15.01
N GLY A 261 21.21 4.73 -15.77
CA GLY A 261 21.33 4.65 -17.22
C GLY A 261 20.12 5.16 -17.99
N SER A 262 19.04 5.63 -17.30
CA SER A 262 17.87 6.18 -17.97
C SER A 262 17.52 7.59 -17.47
N ALA A 263 16.87 8.41 -18.32
CA ALA A 263 16.32 9.72 -18.00
C ALA A 263 17.24 10.64 -17.16
N GLY A 264 18.55 10.66 -17.46
CA GLY A 264 19.54 11.49 -16.75
C GLY A 264 19.99 10.94 -15.39
N SER A 265 19.64 9.71 -15.04
CA SER A 265 20.10 9.03 -13.84
C SER A 265 21.45 8.36 -14.08
N THR A 266 22.50 8.82 -13.41
CA THR A 266 23.88 8.32 -13.58
C THR A 266 24.42 7.81 -12.25
N ALA A 267 24.88 6.55 -12.23
CA ALA A 267 25.57 5.97 -11.09
C ALA A 267 26.87 6.74 -10.77
N PRO A 268 27.26 6.86 -9.49
CA PRO A 268 26.63 6.29 -8.30
C PRO A 268 25.57 7.21 -7.64
N VAL A 269 25.33 8.40 -8.13
CA VAL A 269 24.46 9.38 -7.46
C VAL A 269 22.99 9.19 -7.86
N GLY A 270 22.72 9.06 -9.16
CA GLY A 270 21.35 8.99 -9.68
C GLY A 270 20.60 10.32 -9.63
N ASN A 271 19.29 10.25 -9.81
CA ASN A 271 18.41 11.41 -9.83
C ASN A 271 17.17 11.24 -8.92
N THR A 272 17.25 10.34 -7.94
CA THR A 272 16.17 10.13 -6.98
C THR A 272 16.01 11.34 -6.07
N HIS A 273 14.81 11.92 -5.99
CA HIS A 273 14.50 13.00 -5.07
C HIS A 273 13.25 12.68 -4.24
N ILE A 274 13.23 13.19 -3.03
CA ILE A 274 12.03 13.27 -2.20
C ILE A 274 11.68 14.76 -2.04
N THR A 275 10.42 15.09 -2.35
CA THR A 275 9.85 16.43 -2.21
C THR A 275 8.82 16.40 -1.10
N CYS A 276 8.90 17.35 -0.15
CA CYS A 276 7.94 17.55 0.94
C CYS A 276 7.03 18.73 0.61
N VAL A 277 5.72 18.49 0.65
CA VAL A 277 4.67 19.48 0.40
C VAL A 277 3.85 19.66 1.68
N GLU A 278 3.59 20.88 2.08
CA GLU A 278 2.71 21.20 3.19
C GLU A 278 1.24 21.16 2.74
N TRP A 279 0.40 20.41 3.43
CA TRP A 279 -1.01 20.25 3.07
C TRP A 279 -1.79 21.57 3.12
N ALA A 280 -1.53 22.43 4.13
CA ALA A 280 -2.29 23.65 4.34
C ALA A 280 -2.14 24.66 3.20
N THR A 281 -1.00 24.68 2.53
CA THR A 281 -0.68 25.67 1.49
C THR A 281 -0.49 25.06 0.11
N GLY A 282 -0.27 23.75 0.01
CA GLY A 282 0.16 23.09 -1.21
C GLY A 282 1.58 23.44 -1.65
N SER A 283 2.35 24.13 -0.79
CA SER A 283 3.69 24.60 -1.10
C SER A 283 4.75 23.54 -0.88
N VAL A 284 5.74 23.48 -1.75
CA VAL A 284 6.95 22.68 -1.55
C VAL A 284 7.79 23.36 -0.46
N VAL A 285 8.02 22.66 0.67
CA VAL A 285 8.78 23.16 1.82
C VAL A 285 10.17 22.54 1.91
N ALA A 286 10.42 21.43 1.23
CA ALA A 286 11.74 20.82 1.07
C ALA A 286 11.79 19.94 -0.19
N ARG A 287 12.97 19.84 -0.80
CA ARG A 287 13.28 18.87 -1.86
C ARG A 287 14.72 18.45 -1.74
N GLN A 288 14.99 17.17 -1.67
CA GLN A 288 16.32 16.63 -1.40
C GLN A 288 16.67 15.49 -2.36
N LEU A 289 17.89 15.50 -2.89
CA LEU A 289 18.49 14.37 -3.58
C LEU A 289 18.74 13.24 -2.58
N VAL A 290 18.26 12.04 -2.90
CA VAL A 290 18.47 10.84 -2.10
C VAL A 290 19.69 10.09 -2.64
N THR A 291 20.70 9.93 -1.79
CA THR A 291 21.93 9.19 -2.11
C THR A 291 21.97 7.81 -1.47
N ASP A 292 20.98 7.48 -0.67
CA ASP A 292 20.87 6.16 -0.02
C ASP A 292 20.80 5.05 -1.07
N GLY A 293 21.51 3.94 -0.82
CA GLY A 293 21.60 2.83 -1.76
C GLY A 293 22.32 3.15 -3.07
N SER A 294 23.24 4.11 -3.07
CA SER A 294 23.99 4.51 -4.29
C SER A 294 24.82 3.38 -4.91
N ASP A 295 25.11 2.35 -4.15
CA ASP A 295 25.83 1.14 -4.56
C ASP A 295 24.92 0.05 -5.16
N LEU A 296 23.59 0.20 -5.08
CA LEU A 296 22.65 -0.76 -5.64
C LEU A 296 22.71 -0.75 -7.18
N PRO A 297 22.82 -1.92 -7.83
CA PRO A 297 22.69 -2.00 -9.28
C PRO A 297 21.24 -1.65 -9.71
N PHE A 298 21.09 -1.01 -10.89
CA PHE A 298 19.81 -0.58 -11.46
C PHE A 298 19.16 0.59 -10.68
N ARG A 299 18.94 0.47 -9.41
CA ARG A 299 18.50 1.48 -8.43
C ARG A 299 17.37 2.39 -8.94
N GLU A 300 16.27 1.82 -9.38
CA GLU A 300 15.06 2.57 -9.72
C GLU A 300 14.26 2.86 -8.45
N PRO A 301 13.98 4.15 -8.10
CA PRO A 301 13.14 4.45 -6.95
C PRO A 301 11.72 3.99 -7.19
N GLU A 302 11.07 3.36 -6.20
CA GLU A 302 9.73 2.78 -6.33
C GLU A 302 9.00 2.71 -5.00
N GLY A 303 7.87 3.43 -4.93
CA GLY A 303 6.96 3.37 -3.79
C GLY A 303 7.46 4.04 -2.52
N MET A 304 6.51 4.58 -1.76
CA MET A 304 6.72 5.16 -0.42
C MET A 304 5.63 4.73 0.53
N ALA A 305 5.94 4.66 1.83
CA ALA A 305 4.96 4.41 2.88
C ALA A 305 5.44 4.92 4.24
N ILE A 306 4.51 5.08 5.18
CA ILE A 306 4.83 5.35 6.59
C ILE A 306 4.84 4.03 7.35
N GLN A 307 5.96 3.74 8.00
CA GLN A 307 6.09 2.68 8.97
C GLN A 307 5.98 3.24 10.38
N VAL A 308 5.20 2.60 11.24
CA VAL A 308 5.20 2.78 12.69
C VAL A 308 5.90 1.55 13.29
N PRO A 309 7.19 1.63 13.65
CA PRO A 309 7.98 0.47 14.07
C PRO A 309 7.51 -0.12 15.39
N ASP A 310 6.84 0.68 16.22
CA ASP A 310 6.25 0.26 17.49
C ASP A 310 4.83 0.80 17.61
N ALA A 311 3.84 -0.06 17.51
CA ALA A 311 2.44 0.32 17.63
C ALA A 311 2.07 0.92 18.99
N ALA A 312 2.87 0.68 20.03
CA ALA A 312 2.69 1.28 21.36
C ALA A 312 3.22 2.73 21.42
N ASP A 313 4.09 3.13 20.48
CA ASP A 313 4.62 4.48 20.37
C ASP A 313 4.46 5.01 18.94
N PRO A 314 3.27 5.47 18.55
CA PRO A 314 2.99 5.97 17.20
C PRO A 314 3.66 7.33 16.91
N SER A 315 4.33 7.95 17.87
CA SER A 315 5.15 9.15 17.62
C SER A 315 6.47 8.81 16.91
N ARG A 316 6.88 7.55 16.94
CA ARG A 316 8.05 7.05 16.20
C ARG A 316 7.59 6.57 14.84
N VAL A 317 7.87 7.38 13.85
CA VAL A 317 7.50 7.10 12.46
C VAL A 317 8.73 7.02 11.57
N ARG A 318 8.62 6.30 10.48
CA ARG A 318 9.65 6.16 9.45
C ARG A 318 9.04 6.44 8.08
N LEU A 319 9.67 7.32 7.33
CA LEU A 319 9.37 7.53 5.92
C LEU A 319 10.14 6.48 5.12
N ALA A 320 9.48 5.41 4.76
CA ALA A 320 10.07 4.34 3.96
C ALA A 320 9.93 4.62 2.46
N PHE A 321 10.96 4.24 1.70
CA PHE A 321 10.99 4.33 0.24
C PHE A 321 11.75 3.14 -0.34
N GLY A 322 11.29 2.66 -1.49
CA GLY A 322 11.80 1.47 -2.14
C GLY A 322 12.73 1.78 -3.30
N PHE A 323 13.54 0.78 -3.64
CA PHE A 323 14.28 0.70 -4.91
C PHE A 323 14.07 -0.68 -5.52
N ALA A 324 13.70 -0.71 -6.79
CA ALA A 324 13.97 -1.90 -7.60
C ALA A 324 15.46 -1.96 -7.88
N THR A 325 16.05 -3.14 -7.66
CA THR A 325 17.49 -3.38 -7.88
C THR A 325 17.70 -4.72 -8.58
N THR A 326 18.94 -5.09 -8.84
CA THR A 326 19.34 -6.37 -9.42
C THR A 326 20.56 -6.91 -8.65
N THR A 327 20.97 -8.15 -8.91
CA THR A 327 22.20 -8.69 -8.31
C THR A 327 23.47 -8.16 -8.99
N SER A 328 23.36 -7.74 -10.26
CA SER A 328 24.43 -7.15 -11.04
C SER A 328 23.84 -6.20 -12.10
N PRO A 329 24.63 -5.30 -12.70
CA PRO A 329 24.15 -4.39 -13.74
C PRO A 329 23.57 -5.07 -14.99
N THR A 330 23.92 -6.32 -15.24
CA THR A 330 23.46 -7.11 -16.41
C THR A 330 22.29 -8.04 -16.10
N ASP A 331 21.91 -8.18 -14.84
CA ASP A 331 20.79 -9.03 -14.44
C ASP A 331 19.45 -8.35 -14.76
N THR A 332 18.50 -9.14 -15.27
CA THR A 332 17.16 -8.67 -15.60
C THR A 332 16.14 -8.91 -14.48
N ALA A 333 16.40 -9.89 -13.61
CA ALA A 333 15.53 -10.20 -12.49
C ALA A 333 15.58 -9.08 -11.44
N LYS A 334 14.43 -8.51 -11.14
CA LYS A 334 14.32 -7.42 -10.16
C LYS A 334 14.16 -7.96 -8.76
N LEU A 335 14.81 -7.26 -7.83
CA LEU A 335 14.77 -7.44 -6.39
C LEU A 335 14.31 -6.15 -5.75
N ALA A 336 13.85 -6.21 -4.51
CA ALA A 336 13.44 -5.05 -3.72
C ALA A 336 14.48 -4.70 -2.66
N SER A 337 14.78 -3.41 -2.52
CA SER A 337 15.50 -2.84 -1.39
C SER A 337 14.66 -1.72 -0.81
N VAL A 338 14.52 -1.66 0.51
CA VAL A 338 13.75 -0.63 1.20
C VAL A 338 14.62 0.07 2.21
N TYR A 339 14.61 1.40 2.16
CA TYR A 339 15.26 2.31 3.10
C TYR A 339 14.21 3.11 3.85
N TYR A 340 14.58 3.71 4.97
CA TYR A 340 13.74 4.66 5.68
C TYR A 340 14.54 5.83 6.25
N LYS A 341 13.87 6.97 6.46
CA LYS A 341 14.32 8.12 7.24
C LYS A 341 13.42 8.24 8.48
N ASP A 342 14.01 8.52 9.64
CA ASP A 342 13.31 8.60 10.93
C ASP A 342 13.67 9.81 11.78
N VAL A 343 14.45 10.73 11.23
CA VAL A 343 14.75 12.02 11.88
C VAL A 343 13.63 13.01 11.57
N LEU A 344 13.00 13.53 12.62
CA LEU A 344 11.95 14.56 12.54
C LEU A 344 12.49 15.91 12.99
N ILE A 345 12.08 17.00 12.30
CA ILE A 345 12.42 18.40 12.58
C ILE A 345 11.18 19.28 12.58
#